data_25c9752762600e811fa7f45826e5127d
#
_entry.id   25c9752762600e811fa7f45826e5127d
#
_cell.length_a   1.000
_cell.length_b   1.000
_cell.length_c   1.000
_cell.angle_alpha   90.00
_cell.angle_beta   90.00
_cell.angle_gamma   90.00
#
_symmetry.space_group_name_H-M   'P 1'
#
loop_
_entity.id
_entity.type
_entity.pdbx_description
1 polymer ?
#
loop_
_entity_poly.entity_id
_entity_poly.type
_entity_poly.pdbx_seq_one_letter_code
_entity_poly.pdbx_strand_id
1 'polypeptide(L)'
;PIRIPDSSGIPEEAWKDTIVVRWNDFDALERAMALHGDTAACVVTEGVMSNMGLIPPKPGYLNRMQELCQQHGALFYLDETVTGFRLAAGGCAELYGLTPDIVTYGKALGGGLPMAMIGGRAEVMAGLEWGKVLHFGTHNAGRLALHVTKVMLETMLAEDQAGFRRIKNLGKAMTDEIRKLAKHSNRHRMIVQGVNSMFQIFFTDKPEVSDYRDFCSHVDRLKFRDFALRLMDKGIYMNPSATLHSLSSIAHTEADIAATAAAMAEVLEEMP
;
A
#
# COMPACT_ATOMS: atom_id res chain seq x y z
N PRO A 1 2.04 -17.32 11.51
CA PRO A 1 1.24 -17.32 10.29
C PRO A 1 1.34 -18.66 9.57
N ILE A 2 0.28 -19.05 8.85
CA ILE A 2 0.26 -20.29 8.08
C ILE A 2 0.55 -19.93 6.63
N ARG A 3 1.42 -20.69 5.96
CA ARG A 3 1.66 -20.58 4.52
C ARG A 3 0.48 -21.20 3.80
N ILE A 4 -0.36 -20.37 3.19
CA ILE A 4 -1.48 -20.84 2.36
C ILE A 4 -1.45 -20.00 1.09
N PRO A 5 -1.39 -20.61 -0.10
CA PRO A 5 -1.49 -19.87 -1.35
C PRO A 5 -2.92 -19.33 -1.52
N ASP A 6 -3.04 -18.11 -2.04
CA ASP A 6 -4.35 -17.43 -2.27
C ASP A 6 -5.17 -18.09 -3.38
N SER A 7 -4.55 -18.95 -4.19
CA SER A 7 -5.20 -19.60 -5.33
C SER A 7 -4.95 -21.10 -5.32
N SER A 8 -5.98 -21.87 -5.65
CA SER A 8 -5.82 -23.30 -5.94
C SER A 8 -4.98 -23.51 -7.19
N GLY A 9 -4.27 -24.63 -7.25
CA GLY A 9 -3.42 -25.00 -8.40
C GLY A 9 -1.99 -24.45 -8.36
N ILE A 10 -1.61 -23.70 -7.32
CA ILE A 10 -0.20 -23.34 -7.10
C ILE A 10 0.52 -24.55 -6.51
N PRO A 11 1.56 -25.10 -7.19
CA PRO A 11 2.28 -26.25 -6.68
C PRO A 11 3.05 -25.92 -5.40
N GLU A 12 3.24 -26.92 -4.53
CA GLU A 12 3.90 -26.73 -3.25
C GLU A 12 5.33 -26.21 -3.40
N GLU A 13 6.04 -26.63 -4.44
CA GLU A 13 7.39 -26.18 -4.75
C GLU A 13 7.52 -24.67 -4.93
N ALA A 14 6.45 -23.99 -5.31
CA ALA A 14 6.44 -22.54 -5.51
C ALA A 14 6.40 -21.74 -4.20
N TRP A 15 6.00 -22.36 -3.08
CA TRP A 15 5.82 -21.64 -1.81
C TRP A 15 6.36 -22.35 -0.56
N LYS A 16 6.81 -23.61 -0.67
CA LYS A 16 7.30 -24.40 0.48
C LYS A 16 8.44 -23.73 1.26
N ASP A 17 9.28 -22.97 0.55
CA ASP A 17 10.42 -22.26 1.14
C ASP A 17 10.09 -20.82 1.56
N THR A 18 8.83 -20.40 1.46
CA THR A 18 8.38 -19.08 1.92
C THR A 18 8.11 -19.10 3.41
N ILE A 19 8.68 -18.17 4.16
CA ILE A 19 8.42 -17.97 5.58
C ILE A 19 7.58 -16.72 5.75
N VAL A 20 6.37 -16.88 6.29
CA VAL A 20 5.44 -15.77 6.51
C VAL A 20 5.62 -15.25 7.94
N VAL A 21 5.94 -13.96 8.07
CA VAL A 21 6.09 -13.27 9.35
C VAL A 21 4.88 -12.36 9.58
N ARG A 22 4.42 -12.27 10.82
CA ARG A 22 3.32 -11.37 11.17
C ARG A 22 3.76 -9.92 11.03
N TRP A 23 2.93 -9.12 10.34
CA TRP A 23 3.17 -7.70 10.18
C TRP A 23 3.19 -6.96 11.52
N ASN A 24 4.11 -5.99 11.67
CA ASN A 24 4.26 -5.20 12.88
C ASN A 24 4.66 -5.97 14.15
N ASP A 25 5.12 -7.21 14.00
CA ASP A 25 5.60 -8.07 15.10
C ASP A 25 7.14 -8.18 15.02
N PHE A 26 7.83 -7.31 15.78
CA PHE A 26 9.30 -7.26 15.83
C PHE A 26 9.90 -8.58 16.30
N ASP A 27 9.33 -9.18 17.35
CA ASP A 27 9.85 -10.43 17.91
C ASP A 27 9.71 -11.58 16.91
N ALA A 28 8.60 -11.64 16.17
CA ALA A 28 8.42 -12.65 15.12
C ALA A 28 9.41 -12.46 13.98
N LEU A 29 9.67 -11.21 13.59
CA LEU A 29 10.65 -10.87 12.57
C LEU A 29 12.06 -11.28 13.01
N GLU A 30 12.48 -10.90 14.20
CA GLU A 30 13.80 -11.24 14.75
C GLU A 30 14.00 -12.75 14.92
N ARG A 31 13.00 -13.45 15.43
CA ARG A 31 13.06 -14.92 15.51
C ARG A 31 13.16 -15.58 14.13
N ALA A 32 12.42 -15.10 13.14
CA ALA A 32 12.48 -15.66 11.80
C ALA A 32 13.86 -15.44 11.17
N MET A 33 14.44 -14.25 11.34
CA MET A 33 15.79 -13.96 10.82
C MET A 33 16.87 -14.71 11.58
N ALA A 34 16.78 -14.85 12.88
CA ALA A 34 17.72 -15.66 13.68
C ALA A 34 17.74 -17.15 13.29
N LEU A 35 16.58 -17.69 12.86
CA LEU A 35 16.46 -19.10 12.46
C LEU A 35 16.80 -19.35 10.99
N HIS A 36 16.54 -18.40 10.12
CA HIS A 36 16.55 -18.62 8.68
C HIS A 36 17.32 -17.56 7.89
N GLY A 37 17.76 -16.48 8.54
CA GLY A 37 18.38 -15.32 7.86
C GLY A 37 19.58 -15.69 7.01
N ASP A 38 20.45 -16.57 7.50
CA ASP A 38 21.66 -16.99 6.79
C ASP A 38 21.39 -17.83 5.52
N THR A 39 20.17 -18.31 5.35
CA THR A 39 19.74 -19.09 4.16
C THR A 39 18.66 -18.36 3.37
N ALA A 40 18.17 -17.23 3.85
CA ALA A 40 17.16 -16.45 3.17
C ALA A 40 17.76 -15.70 1.97
N ALA A 41 17.18 -15.88 0.80
CA ALA A 41 17.55 -15.09 -0.38
C ALA A 41 17.16 -13.63 -0.23
N CYS A 42 15.95 -13.38 0.25
CA CYS A 42 15.42 -12.02 0.46
C CYS A 42 14.30 -12.00 1.50
N VAL A 43 14.05 -10.82 2.04
CA VAL A 43 12.82 -10.47 2.75
C VAL A 43 12.01 -9.55 1.85
N VAL A 44 10.78 -9.97 1.52
CA VAL A 44 9.86 -9.22 0.65
C VAL A 44 8.77 -8.59 1.49
N THR A 45 8.52 -7.31 1.29
CA THR A 45 7.46 -6.58 1.99
C THR A 45 6.92 -5.42 1.16
N GLU A 46 5.64 -5.05 1.40
CA GLU A 46 5.17 -3.69 1.07
C GLU A 46 5.65 -2.70 2.13
N GLY A 47 5.74 -1.42 1.80
CA GLY A 47 6.04 -0.38 2.79
C GLY A 47 4.84 0.00 3.67
N VAL A 48 3.63 -0.25 3.16
CA VAL A 48 2.33 -0.18 3.87
C VAL A 48 1.51 -1.35 3.35
N MET A 49 0.93 -2.16 4.23
CA MET A 49 0.07 -3.26 3.82
C MET A 49 -1.18 -2.73 3.13
N SER A 50 -1.15 -2.65 1.79
CA SER A 50 -2.15 -1.90 1.02
C SER A 50 -3.44 -2.67 0.79
N ASN A 51 -3.35 -3.99 0.52
CA ASN A 51 -4.51 -4.82 0.17
C ASN A 51 -5.06 -5.63 1.35
N MET A 52 -4.68 -5.25 2.55
CA MET A 52 -5.10 -5.89 3.80
C MET A 52 -5.69 -4.85 4.78
N GLY A 53 -6.31 -3.80 4.24
CA GLY A 53 -6.92 -2.74 5.02
C GLY A 53 -6.03 -1.54 5.29
N LEU A 54 -5.04 -1.28 4.46
CA LEU A 54 -4.10 -0.15 4.58
C LEU A 54 -3.52 -0.02 5.99
N ILE A 55 -2.65 -0.94 6.35
CA ILE A 55 -2.03 -0.99 7.68
C ILE A 55 -0.60 -0.44 7.62
N PRO A 56 -0.34 0.75 8.20
CA PRO A 56 1.00 1.32 8.24
C PRO A 56 1.98 0.46 9.05
N PRO A 57 3.28 0.56 8.78
CA PRO A 57 4.28 -0.04 9.65
C PRO A 57 4.34 0.71 10.98
N LYS A 58 4.58 -0.02 12.07
CA LYS A 58 4.97 0.60 13.34
C LYS A 58 6.29 1.37 13.17
N PRO A 59 6.51 2.43 13.94
CA PRO A 59 7.77 3.17 13.89
C PRO A 59 8.99 2.25 14.01
N GLY A 60 9.92 2.34 13.07
CA GLY A 60 11.15 1.55 13.05
C GLY A 60 11.02 0.10 12.53
N TYR A 61 9.82 -0.40 12.26
CA TYR A 61 9.64 -1.80 11.84
C TYR A 61 10.35 -2.14 10.52
N LEU A 62 10.19 -1.30 9.51
CA LEU A 62 10.84 -1.50 8.21
C LEU A 62 12.37 -1.28 8.28
N ASN A 63 12.82 -0.30 9.08
CA ASN A 63 14.23 -0.06 9.29
C ASN A 63 14.89 -1.28 9.96
N ARG A 64 14.24 -1.84 11.00
CA ARG A 64 14.71 -3.05 11.65
C ARG A 64 14.76 -4.25 10.70
N MET A 65 13.78 -4.39 9.83
CA MET A 65 13.76 -5.42 8.79
C MET A 65 14.95 -5.28 7.84
N GLN A 66 15.23 -4.07 7.36
CA GLN A 66 16.40 -3.77 6.52
C GLN A 66 17.72 -4.07 7.24
N GLU A 67 17.85 -3.68 8.51
CA GLU A 67 19.04 -3.97 9.32
C GLU A 67 19.28 -5.49 9.44
N LEU A 68 18.23 -6.27 9.70
CA LEU A 68 18.33 -7.72 9.80
C LEU A 68 18.72 -8.34 8.46
N CYS A 69 18.19 -7.86 7.34
CA CYS A 69 18.63 -8.29 6.02
C CYS A 69 20.14 -8.07 5.82
N GLN A 70 20.64 -6.88 6.17
CA GLN A 70 22.06 -6.56 6.07
C GLN A 70 22.92 -7.45 6.98
N GLN A 71 22.49 -7.73 8.21
CA GLN A 71 23.20 -8.58 9.17
C GLN A 71 23.38 -10.02 8.67
N HIS A 72 22.36 -10.55 7.96
CA HIS A 72 22.36 -11.94 7.47
C HIS A 72 22.74 -12.08 5.99
N GLY A 73 23.02 -10.97 5.29
CA GLY A 73 23.32 -11.01 3.86
C GLY A 73 22.14 -11.33 2.95
N ALA A 74 20.91 -11.28 3.46
CA ALA A 74 19.68 -11.40 2.70
C ALA A 74 19.36 -10.08 1.98
N LEU A 75 18.71 -10.15 0.82
CA LEU A 75 18.27 -8.94 0.11
C LEU A 75 17.02 -8.36 0.75
N PHE A 76 16.96 -7.03 0.89
CA PHE A 76 15.74 -6.32 1.26
C PHE A 76 14.97 -5.92 -0.01
N TYR A 77 13.84 -6.59 -0.25
CA TYR A 77 12.99 -6.33 -1.40
C TYR A 77 11.73 -5.56 -0.97
N LEU A 78 11.59 -4.33 -1.46
CA LEU A 78 10.44 -3.47 -1.19
C LEU A 78 9.48 -3.47 -2.39
N ASP A 79 8.25 -3.92 -2.18
CA ASP A 79 7.20 -3.83 -3.18
C ASP A 79 6.51 -2.46 -3.08
N GLU A 80 6.84 -1.59 -4.01
CA GLU A 80 6.26 -0.25 -4.20
C GLU A 80 5.20 -0.22 -5.31
N THR A 81 4.63 -1.38 -5.66
CA THR A 81 3.62 -1.44 -6.73
C THR A 81 2.40 -0.55 -6.44
N VAL A 82 2.01 -0.40 -5.18
CA VAL A 82 0.90 0.46 -4.75
C VAL A 82 1.41 1.81 -4.24
N THR A 83 2.46 1.81 -3.46
CA THR A 83 2.94 2.95 -2.68
C THR A 83 3.87 3.86 -3.47
N GLY A 84 4.59 3.32 -4.46
CA GLY A 84 5.50 4.06 -5.32
C GLY A 84 4.79 5.15 -6.12
N PHE A 85 5.39 6.33 -6.16
CA PHE A 85 4.82 7.52 -6.83
C PHE A 85 3.41 7.89 -6.33
N ARG A 86 3.06 7.42 -5.12
CA ARG A 86 1.78 7.66 -4.47
C ARG A 86 1.92 8.34 -3.12
N LEU A 87 2.80 7.84 -2.27
CA LEU A 87 3.02 8.40 -0.94
C LEU A 87 4.04 9.54 -0.94
N ALA A 88 5.04 9.43 -1.78
CA ALA A 88 6.08 10.43 -2.04
C ALA A 88 6.64 10.18 -3.43
N ALA A 89 7.54 11.02 -3.91
CA ALA A 89 8.23 10.83 -5.20
C ALA A 89 9.05 9.52 -5.19
N GLY A 90 9.76 9.22 -4.11
CA GLY A 90 10.47 7.96 -3.88
C GLY A 90 9.68 6.92 -3.09
N GLY A 91 8.34 7.05 -3.01
CA GLY A 91 7.48 6.06 -2.37
C GLY A 91 7.70 5.89 -0.86
N CYS A 92 7.56 4.67 -0.37
CA CYS A 92 7.85 4.29 1.02
C CYS A 92 9.35 4.32 1.33
N ALA A 93 10.20 4.05 0.33
CA ALA A 93 11.64 4.13 0.52
C ALA A 93 12.05 5.53 0.99
N GLU A 94 11.56 6.58 0.32
CA GLU A 94 11.76 7.98 0.74
C GLU A 94 11.10 8.27 2.09
N LEU A 95 9.82 7.88 2.24
CA LEU A 95 9.02 8.21 3.41
C LEU A 95 9.58 7.65 4.72
N TYR A 96 10.17 6.47 4.69
CA TYR A 96 10.71 5.77 5.86
C TYR A 96 12.24 5.71 5.90
N GLY A 97 12.92 6.38 4.96
CA GLY A 97 14.39 6.42 4.90
C GLY A 97 15.02 5.06 4.64
N LEU A 98 14.44 4.28 3.71
CA LEU A 98 14.91 2.93 3.38
C LEU A 98 15.77 2.94 2.12
N THR A 99 16.67 1.96 2.04
CA THR A 99 17.53 1.71 0.88
C THR A 99 17.37 0.25 0.43
N PRO A 100 16.28 -0.10 -0.27
CA PRO A 100 16.04 -1.47 -0.68
C PRO A 100 17.06 -1.95 -1.71
N ASP A 101 17.40 -3.24 -1.64
CA ASP A 101 18.27 -3.89 -2.62
C ASP A 101 17.55 -4.15 -3.94
N ILE A 102 16.24 -4.43 -3.85
CA ILE A 102 15.32 -4.59 -4.99
C ILE A 102 14.04 -3.81 -4.69
N VAL A 103 13.48 -3.20 -5.72
CA VAL A 103 12.20 -2.50 -5.64
C VAL A 103 11.37 -2.75 -6.90
N THR A 104 10.08 -2.92 -6.73
CA THR A 104 9.12 -3.02 -7.84
C THR A 104 8.13 -1.87 -7.80
N TYR A 105 7.79 -1.34 -8.97
CA TYR A 105 6.81 -0.29 -9.18
C TYR A 105 5.77 -0.70 -10.21
N GLY A 106 4.57 -0.13 -10.09
CA GLY A 106 3.48 -0.35 -11.04
C GLY A 106 2.39 0.69 -10.85
N LYS A 107 1.17 0.37 -11.23
CA LYS A 107 -0.04 1.18 -10.99
C LYS A 107 0.15 2.68 -11.31
N ALA A 108 0.37 3.52 -10.30
CA ALA A 108 0.53 4.97 -10.47
C ALA A 108 1.66 5.34 -11.45
N LEU A 109 2.74 4.55 -11.48
CA LEU A 109 3.85 4.72 -12.43
C LEU A 109 3.37 4.81 -13.88
N GLY A 110 2.37 4.01 -14.26
CA GLY A 110 1.88 3.95 -15.63
C GLY A 110 1.05 5.16 -16.07
N GLY A 111 0.65 6.06 -15.16
CA GLY A 111 -0.19 7.22 -15.52
C GLY A 111 -1.50 6.83 -16.19
N GLY A 112 -2.05 5.64 -15.89
CA GLY A 112 -3.26 5.07 -16.49
C GLY A 112 -3.00 4.02 -17.58
N LEU A 113 -1.75 3.81 -17.98
CA LEU A 113 -1.36 2.75 -18.93
C LEU A 113 -0.68 1.56 -18.22
N PRO A 114 -0.70 0.35 -18.81
CA PRO A 114 0.00 -0.81 -18.28
C PRO A 114 1.52 -0.58 -18.29
N MET A 115 2.09 -0.35 -17.12
CA MET A 115 3.51 -0.15 -16.91
C MET A 115 3.91 -0.74 -15.55
N ALA A 116 5.02 -1.45 -15.53
CA ALA A 116 5.68 -1.91 -14.33
C ALA A 116 7.20 -1.76 -14.50
N MET A 117 7.90 -1.62 -13.40
CA MET A 117 9.35 -1.48 -13.37
C MET A 117 9.92 -2.28 -12.19
N ILE A 118 11.08 -2.88 -12.41
CA ILE A 118 11.94 -3.41 -11.36
C ILE A 118 13.23 -2.60 -11.35
N GLY A 119 13.71 -2.27 -10.17
CA GLY A 119 14.99 -1.60 -9.95
C GLY A 119 15.69 -2.14 -8.73
N GLY A 120 16.93 -1.74 -8.54
CA GLY A 120 17.71 -2.18 -7.38
C GLY A 120 19.16 -1.76 -7.48
N ARG A 121 19.97 -2.25 -6.54
CA ARG A 121 21.43 -2.03 -6.55
C ARG A 121 22.05 -2.62 -7.83
N ALA A 122 23.06 -1.95 -8.34
CA ALA A 122 23.72 -2.35 -9.60
C ALA A 122 24.19 -3.80 -9.60
N GLU A 123 24.76 -4.26 -8.48
CA GLU A 123 25.27 -5.63 -8.33
C GLU A 123 24.15 -6.67 -8.41
N VAL A 124 22.97 -6.36 -7.88
CA VAL A 124 21.79 -7.23 -7.94
C VAL A 124 21.21 -7.21 -9.36
N MET A 125 21.07 -6.02 -9.95
CA MET A 125 20.51 -5.84 -11.29
C MET A 125 21.42 -6.39 -12.40
N ALA A 126 22.71 -6.50 -12.18
CA ALA A 126 23.65 -7.15 -13.11
C ALA A 126 23.28 -8.61 -13.41
N GLY A 127 22.49 -9.27 -12.56
CA GLY A 127 21.91 -10.58 -12.82
C GLY A 127 20.95 -10.61 -14.02
N LEU A 128 20.40 -9.47 -14.43
CA LEU A 128 19.54 -9.34 -15.62
C LEU A 128 20.34 -9.18 -16.92
N GLU A 129 21.65 -8.95 -16.83
CA GLU A 129 22.53 -8.91 -17.98
C GLU A 129 22.77 -10.33 -18.48
N TRP A 130 22.61 -10.52 -19.78
CA TRP A 130 22.85 -11.73 -20.57
C TRP A 130 23.07 -13.06 -19.82
N GLY A 131 22.02 -13.87 -19.74
CA GLY A 131 22.15 -15.32 -19.56
C GLY A 131 21.98 -15.83 -18.14
N LYS A 132 21.83 -14.97 -17.11
CA LYS A 132 21.57 -15.42 -15.74
C LYS A 132 20.09 -15.42 -15.39
N VAL A 133 19.43 -14.26 -15.51
CA VAL A 133 18.00 -14.12 -15.27
C VAL A 133 17.36 -13.53 -16.51
N LEU A 134 16.42 -14.26 -17.10
CA LEU A 134 15.71 -13.79 -18.29
C LEU A 134 14.64 -12.77 -17.88
N HIS A 135 14.75 -11.57 -18.46
CA HIS A 135 13.79 -10.50 -18.28
C HIS A 135 13.43 -9.89 -19.63
N PHE A 136 12.49 -10.50 -20.34
CA PHE A 136 11.99 -9.98 -21.60
C PHE A 136 10.50 -10.29 -21.78
N GLY A 137 9.84 -9.52 -22.63
CA GLY A 137 8.45 -9.71 -23.03
C GLY A 137 8.10 -8.80 -24.20
N THR A 138 7.19 -9.25 -25.04
CA THR A 138 6.80 -8.57 -26.28
C THR A 138 6.39 -7.11 -26.07
N HIS A 139 5.75 -6.82 -24.95
CA HIS A 139 5.24 -5.50 -24.62
C HIS A 139 6.12 -4.73 -23.61
N ASN A 140 7.27 -5.29 -23.21
CA ASN A 140 8.18 -4.60 -22.32
C ASN A 140 8.72 -3.31 -22.99
N ALA A 141 8.87 -2.27 -22.17
CA ALA A 141 9.30 -0.95 -22.62
C ALA A 141 8.47 -0.37 -23.78
N GLY A 142 7.16 -0.64 -23.78
CA GLY A 142 6.23 -0.09 -24.77
C GLY A 142 6.31 1.43 -24.84
N ARG A 143 6.62 2.01 -26.02
CA ARG A 143 6.95 3.44 -26.19
C ARG A 143 5.88 4.37 -25.68
N LEU A 144 4.59 4.02 -25.89
CA LEU A 144 3.48 4.84 -25.43
C LEU A 144 3.43 4.87 -23.88
N ALA A 145 3.53 3.72 -23.22
CA ALA A 145 3.52 3.65 -21.77
C ALA A 145 4.72 4.37 -21.15
N LEU A 146 5.91 4.21 -21.71
CA LEU A 146 7.10 4.95 -21.28
C LEU A 146 6.95 6.46 -21.41
N HIS A 147 6.37 6.94 -22.53
CA HIS A 147 6.14 8.38 -22.73
C HIS A 147 5.14 8.94 -21.72
N VAL A 148 4.02 8.25 -21.50
CA VAL A 148 3.03 8.66 -20.49
C VAL A 148 3.61 8.64 -19.09
N THR A 149 4.37 7.61 -18.74
CA THR A 149 5.11 7.53 -17.46
C THR A 149 6.04 8.74 -17.28
N LYS A 150 6.82 9.07 -18.31
CA LYS A 150 7.72 10.23 -18.28
C LYS A 150 6.94 11.53 -18.04
N VAL A 151 5.90 11.80 -18.82
CA VAL A 151 5.08 13.00 -18.68
C VAL A 151 4.42 13.09 -17.30
N MET A 152 3.90 11.97 -16.81
CA MET A 152 3.30 11.91 -15.47
C MET A 152 4.33 12.25 -14.39
N LEU A 153 5.52 11.65 -14.43
CA LEU A 153 6.59 11.93 -13.47
C LEU A 153 7.05 13.39 -13.54
N GLU A 154 7.28 13.92 -14.74
CA GLU A 154 7.66 15.32 -14.94
C GLU A 154 6.60 16.27 -14.36
N THR A 155 5.30 15.99 -14.60
CA THR A 155 4.19 16.76 -14.04
C THR A 155 4.15 16.72 -12.51
N MET A 156 4.32 15.54 -11.94
CA MET A 156 4.25 15.37 -10.48
C MET A 156 5.46 15.97 -9.75
N LEU A 157 6.63 15.96 -10.41
CA LEU A 157 7.90 16.48 -9.87
C LEU A 157 8.06 17.99 -10.10
N ALA A 158 7.32 18.58 -11.05
CA ALA A 158 7.39 20.01 -11.35
C ALA A 158 7.18 20.87 -10.09
N GLU A 159 7.71 22.09 -10.11
CA GLU A 159 7.53 23.08 -9.03
C GLU A 159 7.85 22.49 -7.62
N ASP A 160 9.01 21.89 -7.52
CA ASP A 160 9.46 21.23 -6.28
C ASP A 160 8.45 20.21 -5.76
N GLN A 161 8.07 19.26 -6.61
CA GLN A 161 7.15 18.15 -6.30
C GLN A 161 5.73 18.62 -5.93
N ALA A 162 5.23 19.69 -6.53
CA ALA A 162 3.92 20.24 -6.22
C ALA A 162 2.79 19.21 -6.37
N GLY A 163 2.86 18.31 -7.35
CA GLY A 163 1.91 17.23 -7.53
C GLY A 163 1.83 16.29 -6.31
N PHE A 164 2.97 15.88 -5.79
CA PHE A 164 3.02 15.00 -4.58
C PHE A 164 2.56 15.75 -3.33
N ARG A 165 2.94 17.00 -3.15
CA ARG A 165 2.43 17.83 -2.06
C ARG A 165 0.91 17.97 -2.11
N ARG A 166 0.37 18.20 -3.31
CA ARG A 166 -1.08 18.36 -3.51
C ARG A 166 -1.83 17.08 -3.12
N ILE A 167 -1.46 15.91 -3.64
CA ILE A 167 -2.17 14.66 -3.29
C ILE A 167 -2.07 14.33 -1.80
N LYS A 168 -0.94 14.60 -1.16
CA LYS A 168 -0.76 14.45 0.29
C LYS A 168 -1.72 15.35 1.08
N ASN A 169 -1.83 16.63 0.69
CA ASN A 169 -2.71 17.59 1.36
C ASN A 169 -4.19 17.21 1.19
N LEU A 170 -4.59 16.79 -0.01
CA LEU A 170 -5.95 16.31 -0.29
C LEU A 170 -6.28 15.04 0.51
N GLY A 171 -5.35 14.08 0.59
CA GLY A 171 -5.52 12.88 1.41
C GLY A 171 -5.65 13.21 2.90
N LYS A 172 -4.83 14.15 3.39
CA LYS A 172 -4.94 14.64 4.78
C LYS A 172 -6.30 15.32 5.03
N ALA A 173 -6.73 16.21 4.16
CA ALA A 173 -8.01 16.88 4.28
C ALA A 173 -9.17 15.87 4.32
N MET A 174 -9.19 14.89 3.43
CA MET A 174 -10.20 13.82 3.43
C MET A 174 -10.19 13.02 4.74
N THR A 175 -9.02 12.59 5.20
CA THR A 175 -8.94 11.82 6.46
C THR A 175 -9.33 12.66 7.68
N ASP A 176 -9.07 13.95 7.67
CA ASP A 176 -9.48 14.86 8.76
C ASP A 176 -11.01 15.01 8.80
N GLU A 177 -11.69 15.14 7.65
CA GLU A 177 -13.15 15.14 7.58
C GLU A 177 -13.74 13.81 8.07
N ILE A 178 -13.20 12.66 7.64
CA ILE A 178 -13.66 11.35 8.11
C ILE A 178 -13.47 11.21 9.64
N ARG A 179 -12.36 11.70 10.19
CA ARG A 179 -12.14 11.72 11.65
C ARG A 179 -13.17 12.56 12.40
N LYS A 180 -13.60 13.69 11.82
CA LYS A 180 -14.69 14.50 12.39
C LYS A 180 -16.00 13.70 12.41
N LEU A 181 -16.36 13.06 11.31
CA LEU A 181 -17.53 12.19 11.22
C LEU A 181 -17.48 11.06 12.25
N ALA A 182 -16.35 10.38 12.37
CA ALA A 182 -16.15 9.30 13.34
C ALA A 182 -16.35 9.76 14.79
N LYS A 183 -15.92 10.98 15.12
CA LYS A 183 -16.10 11.56 16.47
C LYS A 183 -17.56 11.94 16.78
N HIS A 184 -18.31 12.35 15.76
CA HIS A 184 -19.70 12.82 15.94
C HIS A 184 -20.72 11.68 15.77
N SER A 185 -20.33 10.54 15.22
CA SER A 185 -21.21 9.40 15.07
C SER A 185 -21.40 8.67 16.40
N ASN A 186 -22.58 8.81 16.99
CA ASN A 186 -22.98 8.05 18.19
C ASN A 186 -23.50 6.63 17.86
N ARG A 187 -23.84 6.37 16.60
CA ARG A 187 -24.45 5.11 16.14
C ARG A 187 -23.42 4.12 15.60
N HIS A 188 -22.31 4.62 15.04
CA HIS A 188 -21.33 3.79 14.36
C HIS A 188 -19.94 4.07 14.88
N ARG A 189 -19.33 3.07 15.49
CA ARG A 189 -17.91 3.15 15.85
C ARG A 189 -17.08 2.90 14.61
N MET A 190 -16.27 3.86 14.25
CA MET A 190 -15.40 3.79 13.08
C MET A 190 -14.11 4.56 13.31
N ILE A 191 -13.06 4.14 12.62
CA ILE A 191 -11.78 4.84 12.54
C ILE A 191 -11.38 5.01 11.08
N VAL A 192 -10.47 5.94 10.82
CA VAL A 192 -9.77 6.05 9.54
C VAL A 192 -8.28 5.92 9.79
N GLN A 193 -7.65 5.01 9.06
CA GLN A 193 -6.20 4.88 8.98
C GLN A 193 -5.72 5.32 7.60
N GLY A 194 -4.53 5.90 7.54
CA GLY A 194 -4.01 6.37 6.28
C GLY A 194 -2.57 6.85 6.37
N VAL A 195 -1.93 6.91 5.20
CA VAL A 195 -0.61 7.48 5.00
C VAL A 195 -0.67 8.40 3.79
N ASN A 196 -0.42 9.68 3.99
CA ASN A 196 -0.43 10.69 2.94
C ASN A 196 -1.73 10.68 2.10
N SER A 197 -1.66 10.22 0.84
CA SER A 197 -2.76 10.19 -0.12
C SER A 197 -3.63 8.94 -0.06
N MET A 198 -3.29 7.99 0.79
CA MET A 198 -3.97 6.71 0.92
C MET A 198 -4.68 6.62 2.27
N PHE A 199 -5.90 6.10 2.29
CA PHE A 199 -6.65 5.90 3.52
C PHE A 199 -7.63 4.73 3.40
N GLN A 200 -8.07 4.21 4.58
CA GLN A 200 -9.16 3.24 4.67
C GLN A 200 -9.98 3.51 5.93
N ILE A 201 -11.29 3.27 5.82
CA ILE A 201 -12.25 3.40 6.91
C ILE A 201 -12.51 2.01 7.47
N PHE A 202 -12.48 1.87 8.78
CA PHE A 202 -12.85 0.65 9.47
C PHE A 202 -14.01 0.88 10.43
N PHE A 203 -15.06 0.10 10.29
CA PHE A 203 -16.09 -0.02 11.32
C PHE A 203 -15.56 -1.01 12.38
N THR A 204 -15.14 -0.47 13.53
CA THR A 204 -14.48 -1.24 14.57
C THR A 204 -14.51 -0.49 15.90
N ASP A 205 -14.45 -1.23 17.00
CA ASP A 205 -14.26 -0.70 18.36
C ASP A 205 -12.79 -0.48 18.73
N LYS A 206 -11.86 -0.93 17.88
CA LYS A 206 -10.43 -0.77 18.12
C LYS A 206 -9.99 0.68 17.87
N PRO A 207 -9.00 1.17 18.60
CA PRO A 207 -8.39 2.48 18.32
C PRO A 207 -7.51 2.46 17.06
N GLU A 208 -7.00 1.27 16.69
CA GLU A 208 -6.21 1.02 15.49
C GLU A 208 -6.35 -0.44 15.05
N VAL A 209 -6.07 -0.69 13.78
CA VAL A 209 -5.90 -2.03 13.19
C VAL A 209 -4.43 -2.19 12.84
N SER A 210 -3.74 -3.10 13.51
CA SER A 210 -2.27 -3.20 13.49
C SER A 210 -1.72 -4.29 12.57
N ASP A 211 -2.55 -5.26 12.19
CA ASP A 211 -2.21 -6.33 11.26
C ASP A 211 -3.46 -6.96 10.63
N TYR A 212 -3.26 -7.93 9.74
CA TYR A 212 -4.35 -8.61 9.04
C TYR A 212 -5.25 -9.46 9.97
N ARG A 213 -4.73 -9.99 11.06
CA ARG A 213 -5.54 -10.75 12.04
C ARG A 213 -6.45 -9.81 12.81
N ASP A 214 -5.94 -8.66 13.22
CA ASP A 214 -6.72 -7.59 13.82
C ASP A 214 -7.84 -7.15 12.86
N PHE A 215 -7.51 -6.93 11.59
CA PHE A 215 -8.48 -6.62 10.55
C PHE A 215 -9.57 -7.69 10.44
N CYS A 216 -9.19 -8.96 10.32
CA CYS A 216 -10.14 -10.06 10.18
C CYS A 216 -11.05 -10.25 11.40
N SER A 217 -10.52 -10.00 12.60
CA SER A 217 -11.22 -10.31 13.87
C SER A 217 -12.07 -9.15 14.39
N HIS A 218 -11.75 -7.91 14.01
CA HIS A 218 -12.34 -6.72 14.65
C HIS A 218 -12.96 -5.72 13.69
N VAL A 219 -12.79 -5.88 12.36
CA VAL A 219 -13.41 -4.99 11.38
C VAL A 219 -14.70 -5.58 10.85
N ASP A 220 -15.80 -4.83 10.97
CA ASP A 220 -17.07 -5.19 10.36
C ASP A 220 -17.04 -4.88 8.86
N ARG A 221 -16.65 -5.90 8.09
CA ARG A 221 -16.51 -5.83 6.63
C ARG A 221 -17.85 -5.73 5.90
N LEU A 222 -18.91 -6.29 6.50
CA LEU A 222 -20.26 -6.24 5.89
C LEU A 222 -20.84 -4.85 6.05
N LYS A 223 -20.67 -4.22 7.21
CA LYS A 223 -21.06 -2.84 7.45
C LYS A 223 -20.31 -1.85 6.55
N PHE A 224 -18.99 -2.05 6.35
CA PHE A 224 -18.23 -1.25 5.39
C PHE A 224 -18.76 -1.43 3.96
N ARG A 225 -19.11 -2.65 3.56
CA ARG A 225 -19.67 -2.91 2.24
C ARG A 225 -21.02 -2.19 2.04
N ASP A 226 -21.92 -2.24 3.02
CA ASP A 226 -23.21 -1.52 2.96
C ASP A 226 -22.97 -0.02 2.86
N PHE A 227 -22.08 0.52 3.67
CA PHE A 227 -21.65 1.93 3.61
C PHE A 227 -21.16 2.34 2.22
N ALA A 228 -20.25 1.58 1.64
CA ALA A 228 -19.68 1.88 0.32
C ALA A 228 -20.71 1.79 -0.80
N LEU A 229 -21.65 0.83 -0.76
CA LEU A 229 -22.71 0.70 -1.74
C LEU A 229 -23.69 1.88 -1.66
N ARG A 230 -24.08 2.32 -0.47
CA ARG A 230 -24.93 3.51 -0.29
C ARG A 230 -24.24 4.80 -0.74
N LEU A 231 -22.93 4.90 -0.58
CA LEU A 231 -22.16 6.02 -1.13
C LEU A 231 -22.20 6.06 -2.66
N MET A 232 -22.18 4.89 -3.31
CA MET A 232 -22.34 4.82 -4.78
C MET A 232 -23.69 5.36 -5.25
N ASP A 233 -24.78 5.10 -4.51
CA ASP A 233 -26.10 5.65 -4.80
C ASP A 233 -26.14 7.18 -4.68
N LYS A 234 -25.23 7.76 -3.88
CA LYS A 234 -25.02 9.22 -3.76
C LYS A 234 -23.95 9.78 -4.72
N GLY A 235 -23.47 8.97 -5.68
CA GLY A 235 -22.51 9.37 -6.69
C GLY A 235 -21.05 9.37 -6.21
N ILE A 236 -20.74 8.81 -5.04
CA ILE A 236 -19.39 8.69 -4.51
C ILE A 236 -18.91 7.24 -4.65
N TYR A 237 -17.98 7.01 -5.56
CA TYR A 237 -17.40 5.68 -5.73
C TYR A 237 -16.36 5.39 -4.64
N MET A 238 -16.59 4.36 -3.86
CA MET A 238 -15.64 3.73 -2.96
C MET A 238 -15.68 2.21 -3.19
N ASN A 239 -14.51 1.56 -3.28
CA ASN A 239 -14.49 0.11 -3.45
C ASN A 239 -15.19 -0.58 -2.27
N PRO A 240 -16.18 -1.46 -2.49
CA PRO A 240 -16.95 -2.08 -1.41
C PRO A 240 -16.19 -3.17 -0.63
N SER A 241 -14.93 -3.44 -0.97
CA SER A 241 -14.07 -4.33 -0.19
C SER A 241 -13.31 -3.54 0.86
N ALA A 242 -13.53 -3.85 2.14
CA ALA A 242 -12.80 -3.24 3.24
C ALA A 242 -11.29 -3.55 3.24
N THR A 243 -10.84 -4.53 2.47
CA THR A 243 -9.41 -4.85 2.31
C THR A 243 -8.69 -3.86 1.40
N LEU A 244 -9.42 -3.21 0.48
CA LEU A 244 -8.84 -2.29 -0.49
C LEU A 244 -8.90 -0.84 0.02
N HIS A 245 -7.84 -0.13 -0.24
CA HIS A 245 -7.65 1.25 0.19
C HIS A 245 -8.29 2.26 -0.77
N SER A 246 -8.59 3.44 -0.26
CA SER A 246 -9.00 4.62 -1.01
C SER A 246 -7.81 5.54 -1.26
N LEU A 247 -7.87 6.32 -2.34
CA LEU A 247 -6.79 7.15 -2.81
C LEU A 247 -7.28 8.55 -3.18
N SER A 248 -6.54 9.58 -2.81
CA SER A 248 -6.68 10.91 -3.43
C SER A 248 -5.79 11.01 -4.68
N SER A 249 -6.17 11.87 -5.61
CA SER A 249 -5.41 12.19 -6.82
C SER A 249 -5.33 13.70 -7.03
N ILE A 250 -4.47 14.17 -7.93
CA ILE A 250 -4.36 15.61 -8.25
C ILE A 250 -5.64 16.18 -8.90
N ALA A 251 -6.51 15.31 -9.44
CA ALA A 251 -7.78 15.72 -10.03
C ALA A 251 -8.84 16.08 -9.00
N HIS A 252 -8.73 15.60 -7.76
CA HIS A 252 -9.67 15.97 -6.71
C HIS A 252 -9.50 17.44 -6.30
N THR A 253 -10.63 18.03 -5.92
CA THR A 253 -10.73 19.39 -5.40
C THR A 253 -11.21 19.40 -3.94
N GLU A 254 -11.13 20.55 -3.29
CA GLU A 254 -11.72 20.72 -1.97
C GLU A 254 -13.25 20.53 -1.97
N ALA A 255 -13.90 20.89 -3.08
CA ALA A 255 -15.33 20.67 -3.28
C ALA A 255 -15.68 19.17 -3.33
N ASP A 256 -14.84 18.36 -3.96
CA ASP A 256 -15.04 16.90 -3.99
C ASP A 256 -14.88 16.30 -2.58
N ILE A 257 -13.93 16.80 -1.80
CA ILE A 257 -13.76 16.38 -0.40
C ILE A 257 -14.98 16.74 0.42
N ALA A 258 -15.50 17.97 0.30
CA ALA A 258 -16.68 18.44 1.03
C ALA A 258 -17.93 17.63 0.62
N ALA A 259 -18.13 17.39 -0.68
CA ALA A 259 -19.24 16.59 -1.17
C ALA A 259 -19.16 15.13 -0.68
N THR A 260 -17.95 14.55 -0.68
CA THR A 260 -17.73 13.19 -0.17
C THR A 260 -18.04 13.11 1.32
N ALA A 261 -17.57 14.07 2.12
CA ALA A 261 -17.82 14.11 3.55
C ALA A 261 -19.33 14.29 3.88
N ALA A 262 -20.04 15.13 3.12
CA ALA A 262 -21.48 15.31 3.25
C ALA A 262 -22.24 14.01 2.94
N ALA A 263 -21.92 13.35 1.82
CA ALA A 263 -22.54 12.08 1.47
C ALA A 263 -22.24 10.98 2.51
N MET A 264 -21.03 10.94 3.06
CA MET A 264 -20.68 10.02 4.16
C MET A 264 -21.53 10.28 5.41
N ALA A 265 -21.73 11.56 5.78
CA ALA A 265 -22.56 11.91 6.93
C ALA A 265 -24.02 11.44 6.75
N GLU A 266 -24.62 11.72 5.60
CA GLU A 266 -25.98 11.26 5.28
C GLU A 266 -26.10 9.73 5.32
N VAL A 267 -25.16 9.02 4.71
CA VAL A 267 -25.17 7.55 4.71
C VAL A 267 -25.04 6.99 6.13
N LEU A 268 -24.20 7.57 6.98
CA LEU A 268 -24.07 7.16 8.38
C LEU A 268 -25.35 7.40 9.20
N GLU A 269 -26.15 8.41 8.87
CA GLU A 269 -27.47 8.64 9.49
C GLU A 269 -28.53 7.63 9.02
N GLU A 270 -28.49 7.26 7.74
CA GLU A 270 -29.44 6.34 7.10
C GLU A 270 -29.16 4.85 7.43
N MET A 271 -27.91 4.50 7.78
CA MET A 271 -27.54 3.12 8.12
C MET A 271 -28.14 2.68 9.45
N PRO A 272 -28.53 1.39 9.57
CA PRO A 272 -29.11 0.82 10.80
C PRO A 272 -28.10 0.75 11.97
#